data_d5976bd1ecda5ab7a557904c4602c8f9
#
_entry.id   d5976bd1ecda5ab7a557904c4602c8f9
#
_cell.length_a   1.000
_cell.length_b   1.000
_cell.length_c   1.000
_cell.angle_alpha   90.00
_cell.angle_beta   90.00
_cell.angle_gamma   90.00
#
_symmetry.space_group_name_H-M   'P 1'
#
loop_
_entity.id
_entity.type
_entity.pdbx_description
1 polymer ?
#
loop_
_entity_poly.entity_id
_entity_poly.type
_entity_poly.pdbx_seq_one_letter_code
_entity_poly.pdbx_strand_id
1 'polypeptide(L)'
;MNNELKSILSRVDHTLLAQSATWNEIKAICDDGIRYGCASVCIPASYVKQAAEYVAGQIAVCTVIGFPNGYDTTAAKCFEATDAVNNGASEIDMVINIGWVKDGLYDRVLDEIRAVKAHCQGRLLKVIIETCMLTDAEKIEMCRVVSQSGAEYIKTSTGFGGGGATREDVALFKAHVAPHVKIKAAGGIANLDDARDFIALGADRLGTSRIVKAVKALEQE
;
A
#
# COMPACT_ATOMS: atom_id res chain seq x y z
N MET A 1 7.02 4.90 -24.92
CA MET A 1 6.38 5.42 -23.69
C MET A 1 6.90 6.81 -23.38
N ASN A 2 6.03 7.81 -23.20
CA ASN A 2 6.40 9.21 -22.90
C ASN A 2 6.83 9.39 -21.42
N ASN A 3 7.40 10.57 -21.10
CA ASN A 3 7.93 10.86 -19.75
C ASN A 3 6.83 10.92 -18.67
N GLU A 4 5.63 11.35 -19.02
CA GLU A 4 4.49 11.39 -18.11
C GLU A 4 4.08 9.98 -17.65
N LEU A 5 3.91 9.05 -18.60
CA LEU A 5 3.57 7.66 -18.29
C LEU A 5 4.65 7.00 -17.42
N LYS A 6 5.94 7.26 -17.71
CA LYS A 6 7.03 6.78 -16.86
C LYS A 6 6.94 7.32 -15.44
N SER A 7 6.61 8.62 -15.29
CA SER A 7 6.43 9.24 -13.97
C SER A 7 5.24 8.66 -13.20
N ILE A 8 4.13 8.34 -13.87
CA ILE A 8 2.98 7.67 -13.25
C ILE A 8 3.37 6.25 -12.82
N LEU A 9 3.95 5.46 -13.73
CA LEU A 9 4.31 4.06 -13.48
C LEU A 9 5.33 3.90 -12.36
N SER A 10 6.31 4.81 -12.24
CA SER A 10 7.29 4.81 -11.15
C SER A 10 6.68 5.05 -9.76
N ARG A 11 5.40 5.41 -9.68
CA ARG A 11 4.62 5.56 -8.46
C ARG A 11 3.63 4.41 -8.23
N VAL A 12 3.57 3.43 -9.12
CA VAL A 12 2.61 2.32 -9.04
C VAL A 12 3.18 1.17 -8.22
N ASP A 13 2.44 0.75 -7.18
CA ASP A 13 2.55 -0.59 -6.63
C ASP A 13 1.64 -1.49 -7.47
N HIS A 14 2.24 -2.25 -8.41
CA HIS A 14 1.50 -3.15 -9.30
C HIS A 14 0.96 -4.33 -8.50
N THR A 15 -0.36 -4.37 -8.30
CA THR A 15 -0.98 -5.12 -7.21
C THR A 15 -1.77 -6.32 -7.71
N LEU A 16 -1.54 -7.49 -7.10
CA LEU A 16 -2.37 -8.68 -7.22
C LEU A 16 -2.52 -9.35 -5.85
N LEU A 17 -3.68 -9.18 -5.22
CA LEU A 17 -4.02 -9.70 -3.88
C LEU A 17 -5.27 -10.59 -3.89
N ALA A 18 -5.69 -11.08 -5.07
CA ALA A 18 -6.80 -12.01 -5.16
C ALA A 18 -6.48 -13.30 -4.39
N GLN A 19 -7.47 -13.81 -3.63
CA GLN A 19 -7.32 -15.05 -2.83
C GLN A 19 -6.96 -16.27 -3.68
N SER A 20 -7.38 -16.26 -4.96
CA SER A 20 -7.12 -17.33 -5.94
C SER A 20 -5.87 -17.10 -6.79
N ALA A 21 -5.05 -16.07 -6.49
CA ALA A 21 -3.86 -15.77 -7.27
C ALA A 21 -2.92 -16.98 -7.34
N THR A 22 -2.48 -17.30 -8.54
CA THR A 22 -1.54 -18.38 -8.82
C THR A 22 -0.12 -17.86 -9.02
N TRP A 23 0.89 -18.74 -8.90
CA TRP A 23 2.27 -18.36 -9.18
C TRP A 23 2.46 -17.78 -10.59
N ASN A 24 1.80 -18.34 -11.58
CA ASN A 24 1.91 -17.83 -12.97
C ASN A 24 1.41 -16.38 -13.09
N GLU A 25 0.34 -16.03 -12.39
CA GLU A 25 -0.18 -14.66 -12.35
C GLU A 25 0.74 -13.73 -11.56
N ILE A 26 1.30 -14.19 -10.43
CA ILE A 26 2.29 -13.42 -9.65
C ILE A 26 3.56 -13.16 -10.48
N LYS A 27 4.04 -14.18 -11.20
CA LYS A 27 5.17 -14.03 -12.11
C LYS A 27 4.90 -12.99 -13.19
N ALA A 28 3.71 -13.02 -13.81
CA ALA A 28 3.32 -12.03 -14.82
C ALA A 28 3.29 -10.60 -14.24
N ILE A 29 2.83 -10.42 -12.99
CA ILE A 29 2.88 -9.14 -12.29
C ILE A 29 4.32 -8.68 -12.06
N CYS A 30 5.24 -9.57 -11.73
CA CYS A 30 6.65 -9.26 -11.57
C CYS A 30 7.27 -8.82 -12.91
N ASP A 31 7.05 -9.58 -13.99
CA ASP A 31 7.53 -9.26 -15.32
C ASP A 31 7.01 -7.88 -15.78
N ASP A 32 5.74 -7.61 -15.56
CA ASP A 32 5.13 -6.33 -15.88
C ASP A 32 5.71 -5.19 -15.03
N GLY A 33 5.85 -5.39 -13.74
CA GLY A 33 6.42 -4.39 -12.84
C GLY A 33 7.83 -3.98 -13.25
N ILE A 34 8.68 -4.95 -13.61
CA ILE A 34 10.05 -4.72 -14.11
C ILE A 34 10.00 -4.00 -15.46
N ARG A 35 9.25 -4.54 -16.42
CA ARG A 35 9.17 -3.99 -17.79
C ARG A 35 8.71 -2.53 -17.80
N TYR A 36 7.74 -2.20 -17.00
CA TYR A 36 7.12 -0.87 -16.96
C TYR A 36 7.73 0.07 -15.92
N GLY A 37 8.73 -0.37 -15.16
CA GLY A 37 9.40 0.45 -14.15
C GLY A 37 8.49 0.88 -13.01
N CYS A 38 7.64 -0.04 -12.52
CA CYS A 38 6.79 0.22 -11.37
C CYS A 38 7.61 0.39 -10.09
N ALA A 39 7.03 1.06 -9.09
CA ALA A 39 7.68 1.27 -7.80
C ALA A 39 7.87 -0.06 -7.03
N SER A 40 6.85 -0.91 -7.05
CA SER A 40 6.88 -2.25 -6.47
C SER A 40 5.87 -3.17 -7.14
N VAL A 41 5.97 -4.47 -6.83
CA VAL A 41 4.87 -5.42 -6.98
C VAL A 41 4.30 -5.70 -5.59
N CYS A 42 2.95 -5.65 -5.44
CA CYS A 42 2.28 -5.90 -4.17
C CYS A 42 1.48 -7.21 -4.27
N ILE A 43 1.92 -8.22 -3.52
CA ILE A 43 1.52 -9.62 -3.68
C ILE A 43 1.20 -10.28 -2.33
N PRO A 44 0.48 -11.43 -2.31
CA PRO A 44 0.23 -12.18 -1.07
C PRO A 44 1.53 -12.65 -0.41
N ALA A 45 1.57 -12.67 0.92
CA ALA A 45 2.75 -13.01 1.72
C ALA A 45 3.34 -14.39 1.37
N SER A 46 2.50 -15.36 1.05
CA SER A 46 2.92 -16.73 0.68
C SER A 46 3.80 -16.81 -0.57
N TYR A 47 3.78 -15.79 -1.43
CA TYR A 47 4.60 -15.73 -2.64
C TYR A 47 5.83 -14.84 -2.52
N VAL A 48 6.02 -14.15 -1.39
CA VAL A 48 7.12 -13.16 -1.23
C VAL A 48 8.48 -13.78 -1.50
N LYS A 49 8.79 -14.93 -0.88
CA LYS A 49 10.10 -15.60 -1.04
C LYS A 49 10.38 -15.92 -2.51
N GLN A 50 9.43 -16.59 -3.16
CA GLN A 50 9.56 -17.00 -4.55
C GLN A 50 9.67 -15.79 -5.50
N ALA A 51 8.88 -14.73 -5.23
CA ALA A 51 8.93 -13.50 -6.02
C ALA A 51 10.25 -12.73 -5.80
N ALA A 52 10.75 -12.63 -4.57
CA ALA A 52 12.02 -11.97 -4.26
C ALA A 52 13.20 -12.66 -4.97
N GLU A 53 13.23 -13.99 -4.94
CA GLU A 53 14.20 -14.80 -5.70
C GLU A 53 14.07 -14.57 -7.22
N TYR A 54 12.84 -14.55 -7.74
CA TYR A 54 12.55 -14.38 -9.16
C TYR A 54 12.95 -13.00 -9.69
N VAL A 55 12.58 -11.93 -8.99
CA VAL A 55 12.88 -10.55 -9.44
C VAL A 55 14.35 -10.17 -9.23
N ALA A 56 15.08 -10.88 -8.35
CA ALA A 56 16.52 -10.71 -8.10
C ALA A 56 16.92 -9.24 -7.90
N GLY A 57 16.12 -8.47 -7.16
CA GLY A 57 16.37 -7.06 -6.84
C GLY A 57 16.04 -6.06 -7.95
N GLN A 58 15.49 -6.48 -9.07
CA GLN A 58 15.14 -5.58 -10.19
C GLN A 58 13.91 -4.71 -9.87
N ILE A 59 13.06 -5.11 -8.93
CA ILE A 59 11.91 -4.35 -8.43
C ILE A 59 11.69 -4.66 -6.95
N ALA A 60 11.15 -3.70 -6.20
CA ALA A 60 10.77 -3.92 -4.80
C ALA A 60 9.58 -4.89 -4.70
N VAL A 61 9.65 -5.83 -3.74
CA VAL A 61 8.54 -6.72 -3.40
C VAL A 61 7.84 -6.17 -2.16
N CYS A 62 6.58 -5.79 -2.33
CA CYS A 62 5.67 -5.36 -1.28
C CYS A 62 4.72 -6.50 -0.91
N THR A 63 4.36 -6.62 0.36
CA THR A 63 3.28 -7.50 0.80
C THR A 63 2.41 -6.85 1.86
N VAL A 64 1.35 -7.53 2.26
CA VAL A 64 0.34 -7.05 3.21
C VAL A 64 0.36 -7.90 4.48
N ILE A 65 0.05 -7.29 5.62
CA ILE A 65 -0.08 -7.95 6.93
C ILE A 65 -1.33 -7.50 7.68
N GLY A 66 -1.86 -8.34 8.55
CA GLY A 66 -3.15 -8.11 9.20
C GLY A 66 -4.28 -7.89 8.18
N PHE A 67 -4.17 -8.47 7.02
CA PHE A 67 -4.93 -8.07 5.83
C PHE A 67 -6.04 -9.10 5.50
N PRO A 68 -7.25 -8.64 5.07
CA PRO A 68 -7.63 -7.24 4.88
C PRO A 68 -8.30 -6.60 6.12
N ASN A 69 -8.56 -7.34 7.17
CA ASN A 69 -9.49 -6.93 8.23
C ASN A 69 -8.86 -6.09 9.35
N GLY A 70 -7.57 -6.19 9.59
CA GLY A 70 -6.84 -5.39 10.57
C GLY A 70 -7.03 -5.77 12.05
N TYR A 71 -7.90 -6.72 12.38
CA TYR A 71 -8.26 -7.07 13.76
C TYR A 71 -7.39 -8.17 14.40
N ASP A 72 -6.34 -8.61 13.71
CA ASP A 72 -5.37 -9.54 14.29
C ASP A 72 -4.65 -8.90 15.49
N THR A 73 -4.11 -9.73 16.36
CA THR A 73 -3.33 -9.22 17.49
C THR A 73 -2.05 -8.54 17.00
N THR A 74 -1.57 -7.55 17.76
CA THR A 74 -0.28 -6.89 17.46
C THR A 74 0.86 -7.89 17.33
N ALA A 75 0.90 -8.93 18.18
CA ALA A 75 1.92 -9.98 18.12
C ALA A 75 1.86 -10.77 16.79
N ALA A 76 0.67 -11.09 16.29
CA ALA A 76 0.50 -11.76 15.00
C ALA A 76 1.01 -10.88 13.85
N LYS A 77 0.63 -9.60 13.80
CA LYS A 77 1.13 -8.65 12.78
C LYS A 77 2.64 -8.46 12.84
N CYS A 78 3.23 -8.41 14.04
CA CYS A 78 4.68 -8.35 14.22
C CYS A 78 5.38 -9.60 13.68
N PHE A 79 4.81 -10.78 13.91
CA PHE A 79 5.32 -12.03 13.35
C PHE A 79 5.23 -12.03 11.81
N GLU A 80 4.09 -11.64 11.24
CA GLU A 80 3.89 -11.52 9.79
C GLU A 80 4.90 -10.54 9.16
N ALA A 81 5.16 -9.38 9.80
CA ALA A 81 6.16 -8.42 9.33
C ALA A 81 7.57 -9.03 9.31
N THR A 82 7.96 -9.71 10.38
CA THR A 82 9.27 -10.38 10.49
C THR A 82 9.40 -11.48 9.44
N ASP A 83 8.38 -12.32 9.26
CA ASP A 83 8.38 -13.40 8.27
C ASP A 83 8.48 -12.85 6.86
N ALA A 84 7.68 -11.81 6.52
CA ALA A 84 7.72 -11.15 5.21
C ALA A 84 9.12 -10.59 4.89
N VAL A 85 9.76 -9.90 5.85
CA VAL A 85 11.11 -9.36 5.67
C VAL A 85 12.14 -10.47 5.47
N ASN A 86 12.08 -11.53 6.28
CA ASN A 86 12.99 -12.68 6.17
C ASN A 86 12.83 -13.42 4.83
N ASN A 87 11.63 -13.38 4.24
CA ASN A 87 11.34 -13.91 2.91
C ASN A 87 11.69 -12.95 1.76
N GLY A 88 12.18 -11.73 2.04
CA GLY A 88 12.69 -10.80 1.03
C GLY A 88 11.76 -9.64 0.70
N ALA A 89 10.69 -9.39 1.46
CA ALA A 89 9.89 -8.18 1.29
C ALA A 89 10.71 -6.93 1.56
N SER A 90 10.60 -5.95 0.66
CA SER A 90 11.22 -4.62 0.80
C SER A 90 10.27 -3.60 1.38
N GLU A 91 8.97 -3.83 1.24
CA GLU A 91 7.90 -2.93 1.66
C GLU A 91 6.75 -3.75 2.28
N ILE A 92 6.13 -3.20 3.31
CA ILE A 92 5.03 -3.85 4.04
C ILE A 92 3.87 -2.88 4.17
N ASP A 93 2.66 -3.32 3.82
CA ASP A 93 1.41 -2.59 3.99
C ASP A 93 0.62 -3.24 5.12
N MET A 94 0.51 -2.62 6.29
CA MET A 94 -0.28 -3.12 7.42
C MET A 94 -1.68 -2.52 7.45
N VAL A 95 -2.67 -3.27 7.90
CA VAL A 95 -4.01 -2.75 8.23
C VAL A 95 -4.10 -2.50 9.72
N ILE A 96 -4.59 -1.31 10.11
CA ILE A 96 -4.84 -0.97 11.52
C ILE A 96 -6.02 -1.75 12.09
N ASN A 97 -6.13 -1.82 13.41
CA ASN A 97 -7.35 -2.27 14.06
C ASN A 97 -8.40 -1.15 14.05
N ILE A 98 -9.35 -1.24 13.11
CA ILE A 98 -10.40 -0.23 12.91
C ILE A 98 -11.32 -0.14 14.14
N GLY A 99 -11.58 -1.27 14.82
CA GLY A 99 -12.37 -1.28 16.04
C GLY A 99 -11.78 -0.39 17.13
N TRP A 100 -10.46 -0.40 17.29
CA TRP A 100 -9.80 0.48 18.26
C TRP A 100 -9.92 1.97 17.89
N VAL A 101 -9.95 2.29 16.61
CA VAL A 101 -10.21 3.68 16.17
C VAL A 101 -11.63 4.09 16.55
N LYS A 102 -12.63 3.20 16.33
CA LYS A 102 -14.03 3.44 16.73
C LYS A 102 -14.22 3.61 18.23
N ASP A 103 -13.40 2.91 19.02
CA ASP A 103 -13.39 3.03 20.48
C ASP A 103 -12.58 4.26 20.97
N GLY A 104 -11.95 5.04 20.07
CA GLY A 104 -11.10 6.18 20.42
C GLY A 104 -9.75 5.79 21.03
N LEU A 105 -9.31 4.55 20.88
CA LEU A 105 -8.06 4.00 21.45
C LEU A 105 -6.86 4.31 20.56
N TYR A 106 -6.66 5.57 20.18
CA TYR A 106 -5.64 6.01 19.23
C TYR A 106 -4.21 5.72 19.70
N ASP A 107 -3.93 5.83 21.01
CA ASP A 107 -2.60 5.48 21.55
C ASP A 107 -2.29 4.00 21.37
N ARG A 108 -3.29 3.12 21.48
CA ARG A 108 -3.13 1.69 21.25
C ARG A 108 -2.83 1.40 19.77
N VAL A 109 -3.47 2.12 18.84
CA VAL A 109 -3.17 2.02 17.41
C VAL A 109 -1.75 2.51 17.13
N LEU A 110 -1.31 3.60 17.76
CA LEU A 110 0.05 4.12 17.64
C LEU A 110 1.09 3.10 18.10
N ASP A 111 0.86 2.48 19.26
CA ASP A 111 1.76 1.47 19.81
C ASP A 111 1.83 0.22 18.92
N GLU A 112 0.70 -0.21 18.33
CA GLU A 112 0.69 -1.29 17.35
C GLU A 112 1.55 -0.96 16.12
N ILE A 113 1.37 0.23 15.54
CA ILE A 113 2.14 0.63 14.35
C ILE A 113 3.64 0.69 14.68
N ARG A 114 4.02 1.24 15.84
CA ARG A 114 5.42 1.29 16.30
C ARG A 114 6.01 -0.11 16.49
N ALA A 115 5.24 -1.02 17.11
CA ALA A 115 5.67 -2.39 17.30
C ALA A 115 5.90 -3.09 15.95
N VAL A 116 4.96 -2.97 15.01
CA VAL A 116 5.10 -3.53 13.66
C VAL A 116 6.28 -2.88 12.93
N LYS A 117 6.45 -1.54 13.02
CA LYS A 117 7.59 -0.84 12.39
C LYS A 117 8.94 -1.36 12.88
N ALA A 118 9.08 -1.64 14.17
CA ALA A 118 10.30 -2.22 14.73
C ALA A 118 10.60 -3.61 14.10
N HIS A 119 9.56 -4.40 13.79
CA HIS A 119 9.70 -5.72 13.16
C HIS A 119 9.92 -5.66 11.64
N CYS A 120 9.74 -4.49 11.02
CA CYS A 120 10.09 -4.29 9.60
C CYS A 120 11.60 -4.21 9.34
N GLN A 121 12.47 -4.23 10.34
CA GLN A 121 13.94 -4.27 10.20
C GLN A 121 14.48 -3.23 9.23
N GLY A 122 13.99 -1.98 9.34
CA GLY A 122 14.36 -0.87 8.44
C GLY A 122 13.67 -0.86 7.09
N ARG A 123 12.81 -1.85 6.78
CA ARG A 123 11.99 -1.85 5.56
C ARG A 123 10.86 -0.83 5.67
N LEU A 124 10.36 -0.43 4.52
CA LEU A 124 9.31 0.56 4.38
C LEU A 124 7.97 0.01 4.89
N LEU A 125 7.31 0.79 5.77
CA LEU A 125 5.98 0.46 6.29
C LEU A 125 4.95 1.47 5.78
N LYS A 126 3.83 0.95 5.25
CA LYS A 126 2.67 1.74 4.85
C LYS A 126 1.47 1.32 5.70
N VAL A 127 0.76 2.29 6.25
CA VAL A 127 -0.34 2.07 7.20
C VAL A 127 -1.68 2.28 6.50
N ILE A 128 -2.43 1.21 6.29
CA ILE A 128 -3.79 1.24 5.73
C ILE A 128 -4.76 1.58 6.85
N ILE A 129 -5.48 2.69 6.69
CA ILE A 129 -6.47 3.12 7.66
C ILE A 129 -7.93 2.79 7.27
N GLU A 130 -8.16 2.28 6.06
CA GLU A 130 -9.46 1.91 5.48
C GLU A 130 -10.47 3.07 5.56
N THR A 131 -10.21 4.12 4.80
CA THR A 131 -10.91 5.41 4.89
C THR A 131 -12.43 5.32 4.77
N CYS A 132 -12.95 4.37 3.99
CA CYS A 132 -14.38 4.18 3.82
C CYS A 132 -15.13 3.76 5.11
N MET A 133 -14.40 3.30 6.12
CA MET A 133 -14.95 2.92 7.42
C MET A 133 -14.80 4.01 8.49
N LEU A 134 -14.14 5.14 8.16
CA LEU A 134 -13.81 6.21 9.12
C LEU A 134 -14.54 7.50 8.80
N THR A 135 -14.91 8.24 9.85
CA THR A 135 -15.31 9.64 9.74
C THR A 135 -14.11 10.53 9.46
N ASP A 136 -14.32 11.76 8.97
CA ASP A 136 -13.23 12.69 8.70
C ASP A 136 -12.44 13.04 9.97
N ALA A 137 -13.12 13.17 11.12
CA ALA A 137 -12.45 13.37 12.41
C ALA A 137 -11.50 12.21 12.76
N GLU A 138 -11.95 10.96 12.57
CA GLU A 138 -11.12 9.77 12.78
C GLU A 138 -9.95 9.71 11.78
N LYS A 139 -10.15 10.08 10.51
CA LYS A 139 -9.08 10.17 9.50
C LYS A 139 -8.02 11.20 9.89
N ILE A 140 -8.43 12.37 10.40
CA ILE A 140 -7.51 13.42 10.88
C ILE A 140 -6.68 12.90 12.06
N GLU A 141 -7.30 12.24 13.04
CA GLU A 141 -6.58 11.62 14.14
C GLU A 141 -5.62 10.53 13.66
N MET A 142 -6.01 9.73 12.67
CA MET A 142 -5.12 8.75 12.08
C MET A 142 -3.94 9.38 11.33
N CYS A 143 -4.10 10.53 10.69
CA CYS A 143 -2.97 11.29 10.14
C CYS A 143 -1.97 11.66 11.24
N ARG A 144 -2.44 12.10 12.42
CA ARG A 144 -1.60 12.39 13.59
C ARG A 144 -0.88 11.14 14.10
N VAL A 145 -1.62 10.04 14.26
CA VAL A 145 -1.09 8.76 14.75
C VAL A 145 0.01 8.25 13.82
N VAL A 146 -0.25 8.18 12.51
CA VAL A 146 0.73 7.70 11.53
C VAL A 146 1.96 8.61 11.51
N SER A 147 1.77 9.93 11.61
CA SER A 147 2.88 10.90 11.65
C SER A 147 3.82 10.71 12.86
N GLN A 148 3.31 10.15 13.96
CA GLN A 148 4.09 9.90 15.19
C GLN A 148 4.64 8.47 15.27
N SER A 149 4.25 7.59 14.35
CA SER A 149 4.51 6.15 14.46
C SER A 149 5.87 5.71 13.94
N GLY A 150 6.52 6.52 13.08
CA GLY A 150 7.72 6.16 12.35
C GLY A 150 7.46 5.40 11.04
N ALA A 151 6.19 5.17 10.67
CA ALA A 151 5.84 4.65 9.35
C ALA A 151 6.08 5.70 8.26
N GLU A 152 6.46 5.25 7.06
CA GLU A 152 6.77 6.13 5.94
C GLU A 152 5.54 6.58 5.16
N TYR A 153 4.45 5.80 5.19
CA TYR A 153 3.24 6.12 4.43
C TYR A 153 1.96 5.94 5.25
N ILE A 154 1.00 6.83 4.99
CA ILE A 154 -0.41 6.56 5.21
C ILE A 154 -1.04 6.05 3.91
N LYS A 155 -1.89 5.02 3.98
CA LYS A 155 -2.58 4.44 2.83
C LYS A 155 -4.08 4.44 3.05
N THR A 156 -4.84 4.76 2.01
CA THR A 156 -6.30 4.90 2.10
C THR A 156 -7.01 3.58 2.40
N SER A 157 -6.76 2.54 1.60
CA SER A 157 -7.70 1.41 1.51
C SER A 157 -7.02 0.08 1.24
N THR A 158 -7.67 -0.99 1.67
CA THR A 158 -7.29 -2.37 1.31
C THR A 158 -7.73 -2.73 -0.10
N GLY A 159 -8.84 -2.16 -0.57
CA GLY A 159 -9.58 -2.59 -1.77
C GLY A 159 -10.56 -3.72 -1.52
N PHE A 160 -10.71 -4.19 -0.27
CA PHE A 160 -11.62 -5.29 0.15
C PHE A 160 -12.71 -4.81 1.12
N GLY A 161 -12.62 -3.58 1.62
CA GLY A 161 -13.56 -3.01 2.60
C GLY A 161 -14.82 -2.37 2.01
N GLY A 162 -15.08 -2.53 0.72
CA GLY A 162 -16.26 -1.96 0.05
C GLY A 162 -16.05 -0.56 -0.51
N GLY A 163 -14.93 0.10 -0.23
CA GLY A 163 -14.54 1.41 -0.78
C GLY A 163 -13.10 1.42 -1.29
N GLY A 164 -12.70 2.55 -1.88
CA GLY A 164 -11.34 2.80 -2.37
C GLY A 164 -10.92 4.24 -2.07
N ALA A 165 -9.79 4.67 -2.61
CA ALA A 165 -9.33 6.04 -2.48
C ALA A 165 -10.33 7.02 -3.09
N THR A 166 -10.59 8.11 -2.37
CA THR A 166 -11.32 9.27 -2.89
C THR A 166 -10.38 10.47 -3.00
N ARG A 167 -10.74 11.44 -3.84
CA ARG A 167 -9.99 12.67 -3.98
C ARG A 167 -9.98 13.48 -2.69
N GLU A 168 -11.11 13.46 -1.98
CA GLU A 168 -11.31 14.08 -0.68
C GLU A 168 -10.40 13.50 0.38
N ASP A 169 -10.26 12.16 0.44
CA ASP A 169 -9.37 11.48 1.39
C ASP A 169 -7.91 11.84 1.16
N VAL A 170 -7.45 11.87 -0.10
CA VAL A 170 -6.06 12.23 -0.41
C VAL A 170 -5.78 13.70 -0.09
N ALA A 171 -6.73 14.60 -0.39
CA ALA A 171 -6.62 16.00 -0.01
C ALA A 171 -6.59 16.20 1.52
N LEU A 172 -7.44 15.45 2.25
CA LEU A 172 -7.44 15.45 3.71
C LEU A 172 -6.10 14.98 4.27
N PHE A 173 -5.55 13.87 3.76
CA PHE A 173 -4.23 13.40 4.18
C PHE A 173 -3.15 14.45 3.92
N LYS A 174 -3.15 15.06 2.73
CA LYS A 174 -2.17 16.10 2.36
C LYS A 174 -2.19 17.30 3.30
N ALA A 175 -3.37 17.63 3.82
CA ALA A 175 -3.55 18.74 4.76
C ALA A 175 -3.11 18.42 6.20
N HIS A 176 -3.11 17.12 6.60
CA HIS A 176 -3.01 16.75 8.02
C HIS A 176 -1.83 15.84 8.37
N VAL A 177 -1.17 15.18 7.41
CA VAL A 177 0.04 14.39 7.73
C VAL A 177 1.27 15.28 7.90
N ALA A 178 2.21 14.83 8.72
CA ALA A 178 3.50 15.51 8.83
C ALA A 178 4.29 15.44 7.49
N PRO A 179 5.16 16.41 7.19
CA PRO A 179 5.87 16.51 5.90
C PRO A 179 6.72 15.28 5.52
N HIS A 180 7.13 14.48 6.50
CA HIS A 180 7.90 13.26 6.27
C HIS A 180 7.05 12.04 5.91
N VAL A 181 5.73 12.08 6.13
CA VAL A 181 4.81 11.00 5.81
C VAL A 181 4.31 11.17 4.38
N LYS A 182 4.49 10.15 3.58
CA LYS A 182 4.02 10.07 2.20
C LYS A 182 2.60 9.48 2.14
N ILE A 183 1.92 9.69 1.01
CA ILE A 183 0.54 9.27 0.82
C ILE A 183 0.47 8.19 -0.25
N LYS A 184 -0.20 7.07 0.06
CA LYS A 184 -0.55 6.03 -0.91
C LYS A 184 -2.07 6.01 -1.11
N ALA A 185 -2.51 6.32 -2.32
CA ALA A 185 -3.89 6.09 -2.75
C ALA A 185 -4.02 4.65 -3.27
N ALA A 186 -5.02 3.91 -2.82
CA ALA A 186 -5.25 2.53 -3.24
C ALA A 186 -6.75 2.20 -3.33
N GLY A 187 -7.10 1.33 -4.29
CA GLY A 187 -8.49 1.01 -4.62
C GLY A 187 -9.15 2.12 -5.44
N GLY A 188 -10.01 1.72 -6.40
CA GLY A 188 -10.75 2.68 -7.22
C GLY A 188 -9.97 3.38 -8.33
N ILE A 189 -8.65 3.23 -8.44
CA ILE A 189 -7.82 3.84 -9.49
C ILE A 189 -7.99 3.03 -10.78
N ALA A 190 -8.85 3.47 -11.66
CA ALA A 190 -9.31 2.70 -12.81
C ALA A 190 -8.56 3.00 -14.12
N ASN A 191 -8.06 4.22 -14.28
CA ASN A 191 -7.49 4.75 -15.53
C ASN A 191 -6.37 5.76 -15.25
N LEU A 192 -5.75 6.27 -16.32
CA LEU A 192 -4.66 7.24 -16.22
C LEU A 192 -5.10 8.62 -15.71
N ASP A 193 -6.36 9.02 -15.93
CA ASP A 193 -6.88 10.29 -15.42
C ASP A 193 -7.01 10.24 -13.90
N ASP A 194 -7.54 9.14 -13.34
CA ASP A 194 -7.55 8.92 -11.89
C ASP A 194 -6.13 9.00 -11.32
N ALA A 195 -5.15 8.37 -11.99
CA ALA A 195 -3.76 8.39 -11.54
C ALA A 195 -3.19 9.82 -11.52
N ARG A 196 -3.46 10.62 -12.56
CA ARG A 196 -3.07 12.04 -12.63
C ARG A 196 -3.67 12.85 -11.50
N ASP A 197 -4.98 12.70 -11.28
CA ASP A 197 -5.70 13.41 -10.24
C ASP A 197 -5.14 13.11 -8.84
N PHE A 198 -4.95 11.84 -8.49
CA PHE A 198 -4.39 11.47 -7.19
C PHE A 198 -2.96 11.99 -6.99
N ILE A 199 -2.13 11.93 -8.04
CA ILE A 199 -0.77 12.50 -7.98
C ILE A 199 -0.81 14.02 -7.80
N ALA A 200 -1.68 14.72 -8.53
CA ALA A 200 -1.84 16.16 -8.39
C ALA A 200 -2.32 16.59 -7.00
N LEU A 201 -3.16 15.75 -6.36
CA LEU A 201 -3.64 15.96 -4.99
C LEU A 201 -2.58 15.61 -3.91
N GLY A 202 -1.45 15.04 -4.30
CA GLY A 202 -0.34 14.78 -3.39
C GLY A 202 -0.08 13.30 -3.08
N ALA A 203 -0.68 12.36 -3.80
CA ALA A 203 -0.32 10.96 -3.67
C ALA A 203 1.10 10.70 -4.21
N ASP A 204 1.95 10.12 -3.37
CA ASP A 204 3.32 9.72 -3.72
C ASP A 204 3.35 8.31 -4.32
N ARG A 205 2.33 7.48 -4.02
CA ARG A 205 2.23 6.09 -4.44
C ARG A 205 0.79 5.73 -4.81
N LEU A 206 0.63 4.85 -5.78
CA LEU A 206 -0.67 4.38 -6.29
C LEU A 206 -0.75 2.86 -6.20
N GLY A 207 -1.68 2.32 -5.40
CA GLY A 207 -1.94 0.89 -5.32
C GLY A 207 -3.02 0.48 -6.34
N THR A 208 -2.65 -0.16 -7.44
CA THR A 208 -3.59 -0.49 -8.51
C THR A 208 -3.11 -1.67 -9.35
N SER A 209 -4.06 -2.44 -9.90
CA SER A 209 -3.82 -3.48 -10.91
C SER A 209 -4.10 -3.00 -12.34
N ARG A 210 -4.63 -1.77 -12.52
CA ARG A 210 -5.25 -1.33 -13.79
C ARG A 210 -4.36 -0.43 -14.62
N ILE A 211 -3.44 0.35 -14.02
CA ILE A 211 -2.63 1.33 -14.74
C ILE A 211 -1.68 0.65 -15.73
N VAL A 212 -0.97 -0.40 -15.33
CA VAL A 212 -0.11 -1.16 -16.26
C VAL A 212 -0.93 -1.74 -17.41
N LYS A 213 -2.13 -2.26 -17.12
CA LYS A 213 -3.05 -2.77 -18.15
C LYS A 213 -3.49 -1.68 -19.13
N ALA A 214 -3.79 -0.46 -18.63
CA ALA A 214 -4.14 0.68 -19.48
C ALA A 214 -2.98 1.09 -20.39
N VAL A 215 -1.74 1.11 -19.87
CA VAL A 215 -0.55 1.41 -20.67
C VAL A 215 -0.29 0.34 -21.74
N LYS A 216 -0.48 -0.94 -21.41
CA LYS A 216 -0.37 -2.04 -22.40
C LYS A 216 -1.38 -1.89 -23.54
N ALA A 217 -2.59 -1.45 -23.26
CA ALA A 217 -3.59 -1.23 -24.31
C ALA A 217 -3.17 -0.12 -25.27
N LEU A 218 -2.56 0.96 -24.78
CA LEU A 218 -2.03 2.04 -25.63
C LEU A 218 -0.81 1.64 -26.48
N GLU A 219 -0.11 0.57 -26.13
CA GLU A 219 1.02 0.06 -26.94
C GLU A 219 0.57 -0.83 -28.11
N GLN A 220 -0.71 -1.22 -28.12
CA GLN A 220 -1.31 -2.09 -29.14
C GLN A 220 -2.11 -1.32 -30.21
N GLU A 221 -2.34 -0.03 -29.98
CA GLU A 221 -2.95 0.93 -30.92
C GLU A 221 -1.88 1.57 -31.84
#